data_22173fecc75330f0526a8936cdad4c2e
#
_entry.id   22173fecc75330f0526a8936cdad4c2e
#
_cell.length_a   1.000
_cell.length_b   1.000
_cell.length_c   1.000
_cell.angle_alpha   90.00
_cell.angle_beta   90.00
_cell.angle_gamma   90.00
#
_symmetry.space_group_name_H-M   'P 1'
#
loop_
_entity.id
_entity.type
_entity.pdbx_description
1 polymer ?
#
loop_
_entity_poly.entity_id
_entity_poly.type
_entity_poly.pdbx_seq_one_letter_code
_entity_poly.pdbx_strand_id
1 'polypeptide(L)'
;MCYDSFMGDIGQRIEFHSHSIFSDGMLLPAALVREAEVKDHLALAITDHVDESNLEAVIKALVLFEKETKGKLPIKFFPGVELSYVQPRDIQQYSNKARKLGAKIIIVHGESPVEMVYPGTNHAAVLACGIADILAHPGHLTEEDALLAAKNGVYLELTAKHGHNSTNRHVAELARKAGAKLIVDTDCHTEKDLITQEQALQICLEAGLNEEEGLKVVRDNALELLKRIERP
;
A
#
# COMPACT_ATOMS: atom_id res chain seq x y z
N MET A 1 13.80 -7.72 -33.99
CA MET A 1 15.03 -7.49 -33.22
C MET A 1 14.68 -7.75 -31.76
N CYS A 2 15.31 -8.80 -31.21
CA CYS A 2 15.02 -9.30 -29.86
C CYS A 2 15.43 -8.24 -28.81
N TYR A 3 14.48 -7.77 -28.03
CA TYR A 3 14.73 -7.08 -26.77
C TYR A 3 14.75 -8.10 -25.61
N ASP A 4 15.49 -9.19 -25.82
CA ASP A 4 15.78 -10.17 -24.78
C ASP A 4 17.24 -10.02 -24.37
N SER A 5 17.44 -9.46 -23.20
CA SER A 5 18.58 -9.65 -22.31
C SER A 5 19.02 -8.35 -21.67
N PHE A 6 18.50 -8.07 -20.49
CA PHE A 6 19.16 -7.36 -19.37
C PHE A 6 18.19 -6.94 -18.26
N MET A 7 16.95 -7.42 -18.25
CA MET A 7 16.15 -7.27 -17.04
C MET A 7 16.55 -8.40 -16.09
N GLY A 8 17.32 -8.06 -15.05
CA GLY A 8 17.51 -8.96 -13.91
C GLY A 8 16.16 -9.42 -13.37
N ASP A 9 16.13 -10.48 -12.57
CA ASP A 9 14.90 -10.98 -11.95
C ASP A 9 14.17 -9.85 -11.21
N ILE A 10 13.05 -9.38 -11.79
CA ILE A 10 12.22 -8.30 -11.20
C ILE A 10 11.31 -8.83 -10.09
N GLY A 11 11.26 -10.14 -9.86
CA GLY A 11 10.36 -10.79 -8.89
C GLY A 11 8.90 -10.78 -9.30
N GLN A 12 8.05 -11.34 -8.44
CA GLN A 12 6.60 -11.31 -8.59
C GLN A 12 6.00 -10.08 -7.89
N ARG A 13 4.85 -9.63 -8.39
CA ARG A 13 4.12 -8.50 -7.83
C ARG A 13 3.57 -8.82 -6.44
N ILE A 14 3.72 -7.87 -5.52
CA ILE A 14 3.05 -7.85 -4.23
C ILE A 14 2.21 -6.59 -4.18
N GLU A 15 0.91 -6.74 -3.97
CA GLU A 15 -0.03 -5.63 -3.86
C GLU A 15 -0.46 -5.47 -2.40
N PHE A 16 -0.28 -4.27 -1.85
CA PHE A 16 -0.63 -3.99 -0.46
C PHE A 16 -1.84 -3.06 -0.30
N HIS A 17 -2.28 -2.39 -1.38
CA HIS A 17 -3.31 -1.38 -1.33
C HIS A 17 -4.42 -1.65 -2.35
N SER A 18 -5.48 -2.29 -1.88
CA SER A 18 -6.64 -2.62 -2.71
C SER A 18 -7.94 -2.62 -1.90
N HIS A 19 -9.05 -2.34 -2.58
CA HIS A 19 -10.38 -2.18 -2.01
C HIS A 19 -11.36 -3.21 -2.56
N SER A 20 -12.19 -3.73 -1.67
CA SER A 20 -13.25 -4.67 -1.99
C SER A 20 -14.63 -4.03 -1.81
N ILE A 21 -15.68 -4.82 -1.98
CA ILE A 21 -17.06 -4.37 -1.70
C ILE A 21 -17.34 -4.04 -0.22
N PHE A 22 -16.35 -4.24 0.67
CA PHE A 22 -16.51 -3.84 2.07
C PHE A 22 -16.27 -2.34 2.29
N SER A 23 -15.73 -1.64 1.29
CA SER A 23 -15.74 -0.19 1.18
C SER A 23 -16.36 0.25 -0.15
N ASP A 24 -15.58 0.67 -1.10
CA ASP A 24 -15.99 1.24 -2.37
C ASP A 24 -15.39 0.53 -3.60
N GLY A 25 -14.67 -0.57 -3.39
CA GLY A 25 -14.25 -1.46 -4.47
C GLY A 25 -15.42 -2.23 -5.07
N MET A 26 -15.25 -2.69 -6.31
CA MET A 26 -16.32 -3.38 -7.06
C MET A 26 -16.29 -4.90 -6.91
N LEU A 27 -15.23 -5.48 -6.34
CA LEU A 27 -15.02 -6.92 -6.31
C LEU A 27 -15.20 -7.52 -4.91
N LEU A 28 -15.78 -8.71 -4.86
CA LEU A 28 -15.67 -9.57 -3.67
C LEU A 28 -14.20 -9.90 -3.38
N PRO A 29 -13.79 -10.10 -2.11
CA PRO A 29 -12.43 -10.50 -1.78
C PRO A 29 -11.90 -11.69 -2.59
N ALA A 30 -12.73 -12.72 -2.80
CA ALA A 30 -12.34 -13.88 -3.59
C ALA A 30 -12.10 -13.56 -5.07
N ALA A 31 -12.90 -12.65 -5.65
CA ALA A 31 -12.72 -12.20 -7.01
C ALA A 31 -11.44 -11.39 -7.18
N LEU A 32 -11.16 -10.49 -6.23
CA LEU A 32 -9.94 -9.66 -6.23
C LEU A 32 -8.67 -10.54 -6.11
N VAL A 33 -8.69 -11.56 -5.24
CA VAL A 33 -7.61 -12.56 -5.16
C VAL A 33 -7.42 -13.28 -6.50
N ARG A 34 -8.53 -13.65 -7.19
CA ARG A 34 -8.43 -14.33 -8.49
C ARG A 34 -7.85 -13.43 -9.57
N GLU A 35 -8.21 -12.15 -9.60
CA GLU A 35 -7.61 -11.18 -10.54
C GLU A 35 -6.11 -10.97 -10.27
N ALA A 36 -5.70 -10.90 -9.01
CA ALA A 36 -4.30 -10.82 -8.62
C ALA A 36 -3.52 -12.09 -9.05
N GLU A 37 -4.10 -13.27 -8.87
CA GLU A 37 -3.52 -14.54 -9.35
C GLU A 37 -3.32 -14.54 -10.87
N VAL A 38 -4.34 -14.10 -11.65
CA VAL A 38 -4.25 -14.04 -13.12
C VAL A 38 -3.13 -13.11 -13.59
N LYS A 39 -2.80 -12.10 -12.79
CA LYS A 39 -1.71 -11.15 -13.05
C LYS A 39 -0.37 -11.55 -12.42
N ASP A 40 -0.22 -12.81 -11.99
CA ASP A 40 0.99 -13.40 -11.40
C ASP A 40 1.49 -12.68 -10.11
N HIS A 41 0.54 -12.24 -9.26
CA HIS A 41 0.90 -11.69 -7.97
C HIS A 41 1.34 -12.80 -6.99
N LEU A 42 2.38 -12.55 -6.20
CA LEU A 42 2.80 -13.40 -5.08
C LEU A 42 1.87 -13.25 -3.87
N ALA A 43 1.42 -12.03 -3.64
CA ALA A 43 0.60 -11.69 -2.48
C ALA A 43 -0.33 -10.50 -2.77
N LEU A 44 -1.47 -10.50 -2.06
CA LEU A 44 -2.45 -9.43 -2.08
C LEU A 44 -2.87 -9.11 -0.65
N ALA A 45 -2.86 -7.83 -0.27
CA ALA A 45 -3.60 -7.34 0.89
C ALA A 45 -4.87 -6.62 0.40
N ILE A 46 -5.98 -6.83 1.12
CA ILE A 46 -7.18 -6.00 0.97
C ILE A 46 -7.20 -5.05 2.16
N THR A 47 -7.27 -3.77 1.86
CA THR A 47 -7.13 -2.66 2.80
C THR A 47 -8.27 -1.66 2.62
N ASP A 48 -9.50 -2.17 2.70
CA ASP A 48 -10.71 -1.38 2.54
C ASP A 48 -10.70 -0.12 3.40
N HIS A 49 -11.30 0.97 2.90
CA HIS A 49 -11.46 2.22 3.64
C HIS A 49 -12.21 2.03 4.95
N VAL A 50 -11.64 2.52 6.03
CA VAL A 50 -12.27 2.48 7.34
C VAL A 50 -12.13 3.80 8.09
N ASP A 51 -13.17 4.08 8.86
CA ASP A 51 -13.25 5.14 9.85
C ASP A 51 -13.83 4.61 11.17
N GLU A 52 -14.32 5.50 12.02
CA GLU A 52 -14.93 5.18 13.30
C GLU A 52 -16.17 4.28 13.17
N SER A 53 -16.88 4.35 12.04
CA SER A 53 -18.18 3.71 11.84
C SER A 53 -18.09 2.26 11.40
N ASN A 54 -17.07 1.87 10.62
CA ASN A 54 -17.00 0.58 9.94
C ASN A 54 -15.77 -0.28 10.25
N LEU A 55 -14.70 0.27 10.86
CA LEU A 55 -13.41 -0.41 11.08
C LEU A 55 -13.57 -1.83 11.63
N GLU A 56 -14.41 -2.00 12.65
CA GLU A 56 -14.56 -3.31 13.30
C GLU A 56 -15.27 -4.34 12.40
N ALA A 57 -16.26 -3.90 11.63
CA ALA A 57 -17.01 -4.77 10.73
C ALA A 57 -16.12 -5.23 9.56
N VAL A 58 -15.41 -4.30 8.94
CA VAL A 58 -14.54 -4.55 7.79
C VAL A 58 -13.41 -5.51 8.16
N ILE A 59 -12.63 -5.18 9.20
CA ILE A 59 -11.48 -6.02 9.54
C ILE A 59 -11.90 -7.43 9.99
N LYS A 60 -13.02 -7.56 10.72
CA LYS A 60 -13.54 -8.89 11.10
C LYS A 60 -13.94 -9.72 9.89
N ALA A 61 -14.53 -9.09 8.86
CA ALA A 61 -14.90 -9.79 7.62
C ALA A 61 -13.66 -10.27 6.86
N LEU A 62 -12.62 -9.45 6.73
CA LEU A 62 -11.38 -9.82 6.06
C LEU A 62 -10.58 -10.89 6.83
N VAL A 63 -10.51 -10.79 8.15
CA VAL A 63 -9.89 -11.83 9.01
C VAL A 63 -10.66 -13.16 8.92
N LEU A 64 -11.99 -13.12 8.85
CA LEU A 64 -12.79 -14.30 8.61
C LEU A 64 -12.48 -14.92 7.23
N PHE A 65 -12.40 -14.09 6.20
CA PHE A 65 -12.02 -14.55 4.86
C PHE A 65 -10.64 -15.21 4.84
N GLU A 66 -9.62 -14.60 5.46
CA GLU A 66 -8.28 -15.20 5.63
C GLU A 66 -8.37 -16.58 6.28
N LYS A 67 -9.08 -16.68 7.42
CA LYS A 67 -9.23 -17.92 8.17
C LYS A 67 -9.89 -19.03 7.35
N GLU A 68 -11.02 -18.73 6.69
CA GLU A 68 -11.79 -19.70 5.92
C GLU A 68 -11.08 -20.15 4.63
N THR A 69 -10.17 -19.31 4.10
CA THR A 69 -9.41 -19.58 2.87
C THR A 69 -7.99 -20.06 3.12
N LYS A 70 -7.57 -20.17 4.38
CA LYS A 70 -6.21 -20.58 4.74
C LYS A 70 -5.79 -21.90 4.07
N GLY A 71 -4.67 -21.83 3.32
CA GLY A 71 -4.14 -22.98 2.57
C GLY A 71 -4.93 -23.38 1.32
N LYS A 72 -5.93 -22.59 0.91
CA LYS A 72 -6.77 -22.84 -0.28
C LYS A 72 -6.51 -21.85 -1.41
N LEU A 73 -5.95 -20.66 -1.09
CA LEU A 73 -5.66 -19.64 -2.09
C LEU A 73 -4.34 -19.92 -2.80
N PRO A 74 -4.26 -19.59 -4.09
CA PRO A 74 -3.04 -19.78 -4.89
C PRO A 74 -1.94 -18.76 -4.57
N ILE A 75 -2.34 -17.60 -4.01
CA ILE A 75 -1.44 -16.52 -3.58
C ILE A 75 -1.61 -16.24 -2.09
N LYS A 76 -0.66 -15.54 -1.49
CA LYS A 76 -0.77 -15.12 -0.09
C LYS A 76 -1.80 -13.99 0.04
N PHE A 77 -2.66 -14.08 1.05
CA PHE A 77 -3.66 -13.07 1.36
C PHE A 77 -3.43 -12.46 2.74
N PHE A 78 -3.61 -11.15 2.86
CA PHE A 78 -3.46 -10.42 4.12
C PHE A 78 -4.65 -9.48 4.36
N PRO A 79 -5.33 -9.61 5.51
CA PRO A 79 -6.35 -8.65 5.93
C PRO A 79 -5.69 -7.36 6.40
N GLY A 80 -6.14 -6.23 5.88
CA GLY A 80 -5.66 -4.92 6.26
C GLY A 80 -6.77 -3.89 6.35
N VAL A 81 -6.40 -2.65 6.56
CA VAL A 81 -7.30 -1.49 6.52
C VAL A 81 -6.56 -0.29 5.97
N GLU A 82 -7.29 0.60 5.30
CA GLU A 82 -6.87 1.96 5.05
C GLU A 82 -7.69 2.91 5.93
N LEU A 83 -7.02 3.60 6.85
CA LEU A 83 -7.63 4.65 7.68
C LEU A 83 -7.86 5.88 6.81
N SER A 84 -9.13 6.18 6.51
CA SER A 84 -9.54 7.25 5.62
C SER A 84 -10.45 8.24 6.36
N TYR A 85 -10.21 9.55 6.19
CA TYR A 85 -10.96 10.62 6.85
C TYR A 85 -10.96 10.60 8.38
N VAL A 86 -10.11 9.80 9.03
CA VAL A 86 -9.90 9.80 10.48
C VAL A 86 -9.17 11.08 10.89
N GLN A 87 -9.59 11.69 11.99
CA GLN A 87 -8.90 12.86 12.53
C GLN A 87 -7.43 12.54 12.84
N PRO A 88 -6.45 13.40 12.50
CA PRO A 88 -5.03 13.13 12.73
C PRO A 88 -4.69 12.70 14.16
N ARG A 89 -5.32 13.31 15.16
CA ARG A 89 -5.14 12.97 16.59
C ARG A 89 -5.60 11.55 16.95
N ASP A 90 -6.49 10.94 16.15
CA ASP A 90 -7.12 9.66 16.45
C ASP A 90 -6.51 8.51 15.63
N ILE A 91 -5.67 8.79 14.61
CA ILE A 91 -5.04 7.79 13.72
C ILE A 91 -4.33 6.71 14.54
N GLN A 92 -3.51 7.09 15.52
CA GLN A 92 -2.81 6.12 16.37
C GLN A 92 -3.76 5.19 17.12
N GLN A 93 -4.86 5.73 17.65
CA GLN A 93 -5.86 4.94 18.35
C GLN A 93 -6.50 3.90 17.43
N TYR A 94 -6.90 4.30 16.23
CA TYR A 94 -7.57 3.40 15.28
C TYR A 94 -6.59 2.41 14.65
N SER A 95 -5.35 2.78 14.41
CA SER A 95 -4.28 1.85 14.04
C SER A 95 -4.10 0.74 15.07
N ASN A 96 -4.01 1.12 16.34
CA ASN A 96 -3.89 0.16 17.45
C ASN A 96 -5.13 -0.75 17.56
N LYS A 97 -6.33 -0.19 17.33
CA LYS A 97 -7.58 -0.95 17.32
C LYS A 97 -7.60 -1.97 16.17
N ALA A 98 -7.23 -1.55 14.96
CA ALA A 98 -7.17 -2.42 13.79
C ALA A 98 -6.19 -3.59 13.99
N ARG A 99 -4.99 -3.33 14.51
CA ARG A 99 -4.01 -4.37 14.86
C ARG A 99 -4.57 -5.39 15.86
N LYS A 100 -5.21 -4.93 16.93
CA LYS A 100 -5.84 -5.81 17.93
C LYS A 100 -6.96 -6.68 17.35
N LEU A 101 -7.63 -6.20 16.31
CA LEU A 101 -8.67 -6.94 15.59
C LEU A 101 -8.13 -7.89 14.52
N GLY A 102 -6.82 -7.87 14.26
CA GLY A 102 -6.15 -8.81 13.36
C GLY A 102 -5.67 -8.24 12.04
N ALA A 103 -5.70 -6.91 11.85
CA ALA A 103 -5.11 -6.29 10.67
C ALA A 103 -3.60 -6.60 10.60
N LYS A 104 -3.18 -7.18 9.48
CA LYS A 104 -1.76 -7.48 9.19
C LYS A 104 -1.03 -6.29 8.60
N ILE A 105 -1.75 -5.40 7.93
CA ILE A 105 -1.22 -4.17 7.34
C ILE A 105 -2.16 -3.02 7.64
N ILE A 106 -1.60 -1.85 7.90
CA ILE A 106 -2.34 -0.60 8.11
C ILE A 106 -1.80 0.44 7.16
N ILE A 107 -2.67 0.94 6.33
CA ILE A 107 -2.46 2.07 5.45
C ILE A 107 -3.16 3.28 6.04
N VAL A 108 -2.60 4.45 5.86
CA VAL A 108 -3.25 5.73 6.13
C VAL A 108 -3.38 6.48 4.83
N HIS A 109 -4.60 6.88 4.50
CA HIS A 109 -4.91 7.71 3.34
C HIS A 109 -4.22 9.07 3.46
N GLY A 110 -3.29 9.34 2.55
CA GLY A 110 -2.47 10.55 2.61
C GLY A 110 -3.18 11.81 2.06
N GLU A 111 -2.53 12.95 2.23
CA GLU A 111 -3.00 14.26 1.76
C GLU A 111 -2.83 14.39 0.24
N SER A 112 -3.61 13.63 -0.51
CA SER A 112 -3.61 13.59 -1.96
C SER A 112 -4.14 14.91 -2.56
N PRO A 113 -3.68 15.31 -3.76
CA PRO A 113 -4.18 16.52 -4.41
C PRO A 113 -5.63 16.41 -4.93
N VAL A 114 -6.19 15.19 -5.00
CA VAL A 114 -7.53 14.94 -5.58
C VAL A 114 -8.58 14.56 -4.54
N GLU A 115 -8.17 14.14 -3.34
CA GLU A 115 -9.06 13.84 -2.24
C GLU A 115 -8.65 14.60 -0.99
N MET A 116 -9.60 15.36 -0.42
CA MET A 116 -9.31 16.21 0.73
C MET A 116 -9.53 15.45 2.04
N VAL A 117 -8.46 14.93 2.60
CA VAL A 117 -8.41 14.47 3.99
C VAL A 117 -8.06 15.61 4.93
N TYR A 118 -8.09 15.37 6.24
CA TYR A 118 -7.74 16.39 7.23
C TYR A 118 -6.26 16.79 7.10
N PRO A 119 -5.94 18.12 7.09
CA PRO A 119 -4.56 18.56 7.13
C PRO A 119 -3.83 18.03 8.37
N GLY A 120 -2.58 17.58 8.20
CA GLY A 120 -1.78 16.96 9.24
C GLY A 120 -1.94 15.43 9.30
N THR A 121 -2.72 14.83 8.39
CA THR A 121 -2.86 13.37 8.28
C THR A 121 -1.54 12.70 7.92
N ASN A 122 -0.78 13.23 6.94
CA ASN A 122 0.54 12.72 6.59
C ASN A 122 1.47 12.68 7.82
N HIS A 123 1.54 13.79 8.54
CA HIS A 123 2.36 13.90 9.75
C HIS A 123 1.96 12.87 10.81
N ALA A 124 0.67 12.76 11.09
CA ALA A 124 0.15 11.82 12.09
C ALA A 124 0.45 10.37 11.73
N ALA A 125 0.41 10.01 10.43
CA ALA A 125 0.69 8.66 9.95
C ALA A 125 2.16 8.25 10.18
N VAL A 126 3.09 9.20 10.04
CA VAL A 126 4.53 8.93 10.12
C VAL A 126 5.16 9.28 11.49
N LEU A 127 4.37 9.84 12.42
CA LEU A 127 4.85 10.40 13.69
C LEU A 127 5.56 9.38 14.58
N ALA A 128 5.12 8.11 14.59
CA ALA A 128 5.73 7.06 15.40
C ALA A 128 5.70 5.70 14.71
N CYS A 129 6.65 4.84 15.07
CA CYS A 129 6.72 3.46 14.60
C CYS A 129 5.45 2.68 14.99
N GLY A 130 4.91 1.91 14.04
CA GLY A 130 3.76 1.03 14.26
C GLY A 130 2.38 1.70 14.12
N ILE A 131 2.31 3.00 13.81
CA ILE A 131 1.03 3.66 13.49
C ILE A 131 0.57 3.17 12.11
N ALA A 132 1.37 3.44 11.07
CA ALA A 132 1.11 2.96 9.73
C ALA A 132 2.25 2.07 9.23
N ASP A 133 1.95 1.16 8.30
CA ASP A 133 2.95 0.46 7.49
C ASP A 133 3.24 1.26 6.22
N ILE A 134 2.19 1.80 5.61
CA ILE A 134 2.25 2.61 4.40
C ILE A 134 1.49 3.92 4.62
N LEU A 135 2.07 5.02 4.19
CA LEU A 135 1.36 6.26 3.94
C LEU A 135 1.01 6.30 2.46
N ALA A 136 -0.27 6.12 2.14
CA ALA A 136 -0.77 6.03 0.77
C ALA A 136 -0.72 7.39 0.08
N HIS A 137 -0.35 7.40 -1.22
CA HIS A 137 -0.37 8.57 -2.12
C HIS A 137 -0.26 9.93 -1.38
N PRO A 138 0.83 10.17 -0.63
CA PRO A 138 0.94 11.26 0.36
C PRO A 138 0.90 12.68 -0.24
N GLY A 139 0.78 12.81 -1.56
CA GLY A 139 0.54 14.06 -2.25
C GLY A 139 1.54 15.16 -1.90
N HIS A 140 1.12 16.07 -1.05
CA HIS A 140 1.93 17.21 -0.57
C HIS A 140 2.81 16.86 0.63
N LEU A 141 3.54 15.75 0.51
CA LEU A 141 4.51 15.31 1.53
C LEU A 141 5.52 16.41 1.82
N THR A 142 5.86 16.62 3.11
CA THR A 142 6.92 17.53 3.54
C THR A 142 8.27 16.81 3.72
N GLU A 143 9.38 17.57 3.75
CA GLU A 143 10.70 16.99 4.06
C GLU A 143 10.74 16.41 5.49
N GLU A 144 10.08 17.06 6.45
CA GLU A 144 9.96 16.59 7.82
C GLU A 144 9.24 15.24 7.88
N ASP A 145 8.11 15.10 7.18
CA ASP A 145 7.35 13.86 7.16
C ASP A 145 8.12 12.73 6.48
N ALA A 146 8.86 13.02 5.42
CA ALA A 146 9.73 12.04 4.77
C ALA A 146 10.85 11.55 5.72
N LEU A 147 11.46 12.44 6.51
CA LEU A 147 12.45 12.08 7.53
C LEU A 147 11.84 11.24 8.66
N LEU A 148 10.62 11.57 9.10
CA LEU A 148 9.90 10.78 10.10
C LEU A 148 9.52 9.40 9.55
N ALA A 149 9.07 9.31 8.30
CA ALA A 149 8.79 8.03 7.64
C ALA A 149 10.04 7.13 7.61
N ALA A 150 11.19 7.69 7.21
CA ALA A 150 12.46 6.97 7.22
C ALA A 150 12.84 6.47 8.62
N LYS A 151 12.74 7.34 9.63
CA LYS A 151 13.07 7.03 11.03
C LYS A 151 12.17 5.95 11.62
N ASN A 152 10.88 6.01 11.32
CA ASN A 152 9.85 5.16 11.93
C ASN A 152 9.50 3.93 11.09
N GLY A 153 10.13 3.76 9.90
CA GLY A 153 9.97 2.60 9.05
C GLY A 153 8.60 2.53 8.35
N VAL A 154 7.98 3.69 8.11
CA VAL A 154 6.76 3.82 7.30
C VAL A 154 7.16 3.91 5.83
N TYR A 155 6.53 3.11 4.98
CA TYR A 155 6.73 3.18 3.53
C TYR A 155 5.90 4.32 2.94
N LEU A 156 6.48 5.01 1.95
CA LEU A 156 5.79 6.05 1.19
C LEU A 156 5.35 5.47 -0.15
N GLU A 157 4.08 5.57 -0.46
CA GLU A 157 3.52 5.00 -1.67
C GLU A 157 3.78 5.88 -2.90
N LEU A 158 4.24 5.24 -3.98
CA LEU A 158 4.08 5.69 -5.35
C LEU A 158 2.86 4.96 -5.91
N THR A 159 1.81 5.68 -6.22
CA THR A 159 0.54 5.07 -6.62
C THR A 159 0.37 4.95 -8.12
N ALA A 160 -0.27 3.86 -8.57
CA ALA A 160 -0.74 3.71 -9.95
C ALA A 160 -2.03 4.49 -10.21
N LYS A 161 -2.77 4.88 -9.16
CA LYS A 161 -4.09 5.51 -9.25
C LYS A 161 -4.03 6.84 -9.99
N HIS A 162 -4.82 6.92 -11.07
CA HIS A 162 -4.92 8.14 -11.85
C HIS A 162 -5.40 9.34 -11.01
N GLY A 163 -4.74 10.47 -11.18
CA GLY A 163 -4.98 11.69 -10.39
C GLY A 163 -4.07 11.79 -9.18
N HIS A 164 -4.03 10.76 -8.32
CA HIS A 164 -3.11 10.69 -7.18
C HIS A 164 -1.65 10.59 -7.63
N ASN A 165 -1.37 9.90 -8.72
CA ASN A 165 -0.03 9.68 -9.27
C ASN A 165 0.69 10.94 -9.76
N SER A 166 -0.01 12.06 -9.87
CA SER A 166 0.58 13.34 -10.30
C SER A 166 1.71 13.85 -9.38
N THR A 167 1.75 13.38 -8.14
CA THR A 167 2.75 13.75 -7.13
C THR A 167 3.84 12.68 -6.91
N ASN A 168 3.80 11.56 -7.62
CA ASN A 168 4.78 10.47 -7.45
C ASN A 168 6.24 10.95 -7.54
N ARG A 169 6.56 11.85 -8.46
CA ARG A 169 7.91 12.43 -8.59
C ARG A 169 8.34 13.19 -7.34
N HIS A 170 7.46 14.03 -6.80
CA HIS A 170 7.73 14.78 -5.57
C HIS A 170 7.99 13.84 -4.38
N VAL A 171 7.14 12.80 -4.23
CA VAL A 171 7.30 11.78 -3.19
C VAL A 171 8.63 11.03 -3.34
N ALA A 172 8.98 10.61 -4.57
CA ALA A 172 10.24 9.92 -4.85
C ALA A 172 11.47 10.78 -4.52
N GLU A 173 11.46 12.06 -4.88
CA GLU A 173 12.55 12.99 -4.59
C GLU A 173 12.75 13.19 -3.08
N LEU A 174 11.67 13.38 -2.32
CA LEU A 174 11.74 13.54 -0.87
C LEU A 174 12.16 12.24 -0.17
N ALA A 175 11.61 11.09 -0.59
CA ALA A 175 11.99 9.80 -0.06
C ALA A 175 13.49 9.53 -0.26
N ARG A 176 14.03 9.83 -1.47
CA ARG A 176 15.47 9.69 -1.77
C ARG A 176 16.32 10.57 -0.86
N LYS A 177 15.94 11.83 -0.66
CA LYS A 177 16.67 12.77 0.23
C LYS A 177 16.66 12.33 1.68
N ALA A 178 15.51 11.85 2.15
CA ALA A 178 15.31 11.44 3.54
C ALA A 178 15.81 10.02 3.85
N GLY A 179 16.06 9.20 2.82
CA GLY A 179 16.35 7.77 2.97
C GLY A 179 15.10 6.96 3.35
N ALA A 180 13.89 7.47 3.09
CA ALA A 180 12.65 6.76 3.32
C ALA A 180 12.45 5.65 2.27
N LYS A 181 11.79 4.57 2.67
CA LYS A 181 11.48 3.46 1.78
C LYS A 181 10.23 3.77 0.98
N LEU A 182 10.30 3.49 -0.31
CA LEU A 182 9.17 3.57 -1.22
C LEU A 182 8.54 2.19 -1.42
N ILE A 183 7.26 2.19 -1.76
CA ILE A 183 6.49 1.05 -2.26
C ILE A 183 5.69 1.50 -3.48
N VAL A 184 5.32 0.58 -4.37
CA VAL A 184 4.35 0.88 -5.44
C VAL A 184 3.10 0.07 -5.18
N ASP A 185 1.95 0.72 -5.11
CA ASP A 185 0.65 0.06 -4.99
C ASP A 185 -0.38 0.71 -5.93
N THR A 186 -1.56 0.10 -6.05
CA THR A 186 -2.51 0.46 -7.09
C THR A 186 -3.70 1.26 -6.61
N ASP A 187 -4.02 1.18 -5.30
CA ASP A 187 -5.28 1.71 -4.81
C ASP A 187 -6.45 1.17 -5.67
N CYS A 188 -6.42 -0.16 -5.83
CA CYS A 188 -7.30 -0.89 -6.75
C CYS A 188 -8.73 -0.91 -6.27
N HIS A 189 -9.68 -0.47 -7.13
CA HIS A 189 -11.12 -0.52 -6.90
C HIS A 189 -11.85 -1.42 -7.91
N THR A 190 -11.21 -1.69 -9.06
CA THR A 190 -11.75 -2.54 -10.13
C THR A 190 -10.69 -3.53 -10.62
N GLU A 191 -11.10 -4.57 -11.35
CA GLU A 191 -10.17 -5.54 -11.95
C GLU A 191 -9.13 -4.91 -12.90
N LYS A 192 -9.42 -3.72 -13.41
CA LYS A 192 -8.55 -3.00 -14.36
C LYS A 192 -7.43 -2.24 -13.67
N ASP A 193 -7.57 -1.97 -12.38
CA ASP A 193 -6.61 -1.17 -11.62
C ASP A 193 -5.39 -1.98 -11.19
N LEU A 194 -5.51 -3.31 -11.04
CA LEU A 194 -4.37 -4.17 -10.74
C LEU A 194 -3.35 -4.15 -11.89
N ILE A 195 -2.08 -4.02 -11.55
CA ILE A 195 -0.96 -3.90 -12.49
C ILE A 195 0.00 -5.09 -12.41
N THR A 196 0.81 -5.30 -13.45
CA THR A 196 1.91 -6.28 -13.43
C THR A 196 3.14 -5.70 -12.74
N GLN A 197 4.14 -6.57 -12.50
CA GLN A 197 5.41 -6.15 -11.90
C GLN A 197 6.20 -5.18 -12.82
N GLU A 198 6.14 -5.38 -14.13
CA GLU A 198 6.75 -4.48 -15.13
C GLU A 198 6.12 -3.11 -15.11
N GLN A 199 4.79 -3.06 -15.00
CA GLN A 199 4.06 -1.78 -14.88
C GLN A 199 4.41 -1.05 -13.58
N ALA A 200 4.59 -1.77 -12.46
CA ALA A 200 5.04 -1.19 -11.21
C ALA A 200 6.46 -0.59 -11.33
N LEU A 201 7.38 -1.30 -12.02
CA LEU A 201 8.71 -0.76 -12.29
C LEU A 201 8.63 0.50 -13.17
N GLN A 202 7.77 0.50 -14.18
CA GLN A 202 7.57 1.66 -15.04
C GLN A 202 7.11 2.91 -14.25
N ILE A 203 6.23 2.75 -13.25
CA ILE A 203 5.82 3.85 -12.35
C ILE A 203 7.02 4.44 -11.62
N CYS A 204 7.94 3.60 -11.14
CA CYS A 204 9.18 4.06 -10.51
C CYS A 204 10.03 4.92 -11.46
N LEU A 205 10.21 4.47 -12.70
CA LEU A 205 10.98 5.19 -13.72
C LEU A 205 10.33 6.54 -14.06
N GLU A 206 9.01 6.57 -14.20
CA GLU A 206 8.23 7.80 -14.45
C GLU A 206 8.29 8.78 -13.27
N ALA A 207 8.40 8.26 -12.04
CA ALA A 207 8.64 9.07 -10.85
C ALA A 207 10.08 9.62 -10.76
N GLY A 208 10.98 9.26 -11.70
CA GLY A 208 12.34 9.76 -11.78
C GLY A 208 13.36 8.93 -11.00
N LEU A 209 13.03 7.70 -10.64
CA LEU A 209 13.98 6.72 -10.14
C LEU A 209 14.75 6.09 -11.31
N ASN A 210 15.99 5.66 -11.07
CA ASN A 210 16.69 4.82 -12.04
C ASN A 210 16.26 3.34 -11.89
N GLU A 211 16.71 2.48 -12.79
CA GLU A 211 16.31 1.06 -12.81
C GLU A 211 16.68 0.32 -11.52
N GLU A 212 17.88 0.55 -10.98
CA GLU A 212 18.33 -0.08 -9.72
C GLU A 212 17.46 0.37 -8.53
N GLU A 213 17.17 1.66 -8.44
CA GLU A 213 16.26 2.21 -7.43
C GLU A 213 14.84 1.65 -7.59
N GLY A 214 14.35 1.56 -8.83
CA GLY A 214 13.03 1.00 -9.14
C GLY A 214 12.93 -0.48 -8.74
N LEU A 215 13.93 -1.30 -9.07
CA LEU A 215 13.99 -2.70 -8.64
C LEU A 215 14.00 -2.84 -7.12
N LYS A 216 14.74 -1.98 -6.43
CA LYS A 216 14.71 -1.95 -4.97
C LYS A 216 13.31 -1.67 -4.41
N VAL A 217 12.57 -0.77 -5.05
CA VAL A 217 11.18 -0.43 -4.62
C VAL A 217 10.24 -1.61 -4.87
N VAL A 218 10.15 -2.09 -6.11
CA VAL A 218 9.11 -3.07 -6.49
C VAL A 218 9.40 -4.49 -6.02
N ARG A 219 10.66 -4.84 -5.73
CA ARG A 219 11.08 -6.17 -5.31
C ARG A 219 11.54 -6.20 -3.87
N ASP A 220 12.64 -5.48 -3.56
CA ASP A 220 13.33 -5.66 -2.27
C ASP A 220 12.53 -5.07 -1.10
N ASN A 221 12.03 -3.84 -1.27
CA ASN A 221 11.18 -3.18 -0.27
C ASN A 221 9.85 -3.93 -0.09
N ALA A 222 9.22 -4.37 -1.21
CA ALA A 222 7.98 -5.14 -1.18
C ALA A 222 8.16 -6.47 -0.44
N LEU A 223 9.24 -7.21 -0.72
CA LEU A 223 9.57 -8.45 0.01
C LEU A 223 9.91 -8.21 1.48
N GLU A 224 10.54 -7.09 1.81
CA GLU A 224 10.82 -6.74 3.21
C GLU A 224 9.53 -6.45 3.97
N LEU A 225 8.62 -5.66 3.38
CA LEU A 225 7.31 -5.38 3.99
C LEU A 225 6.49 -6.65 4.12
N LEU A 226 6.45 -7.51 3.10
CA LEU A 226 5.79 -8.81 3.16
C LEU A 226 6.29 -9.65 4.34
N LYS A 227 7.62 -9.79 4.49
CA LYS A 227 8.22 -10.51 5.62
C LYS A 227 7.89 -9.89 6.97
N ARG A 228 7.69 -8.56 7.04
CA ARG A 228 7.30 -7.87 8.27
C ARG A 228 5.88 -8.23 8.69
N ILE A 229 4.92 -8.22 7.75
CA ILE A 229 3.51 -8.50 8.02
C ILE A 229 3.19 -10.00 8.19
N GLU A 230 4.06 -10.89 7.72
CA GLU A 230 3.95 -12.34 7.93
C GLU A 230 4.30 -12.76 9.37
N ARG A 231 4.98 -11.92 10.12
CA ARG A 231 5.33 -12.25 11.51
C ARG A 231 4.07 -12.37 12.35
N PRO A 232 4.04 -13.37 13.27
CA PRO A 232 2.90 -13.63 14.14
C PRO A 232 2.65 -12.45 15.11
#